data_2d5d1ef73c4bd4f6325a45f2b0c77ae9
#
_entry.id   2d5d1ef73c4bd4f6325a45f2b0c77ae9
#
_cell.length_a   1.000
_cell.length_b   1.000
_cell.length_c   1.000
_cell.angle_alpha   90.00
_cell.angle_beta   90.00
_cell.angle_gamma   90.00
#
_symmetry.space_group_name_H-M   'P 1'
#
loop_
_entity.id
_entity.type
_entity.pdbx_description
1 polymer ?
#
loop_
_entity_poly.entity_id
_entity_poly.type
_entity_poly.pdbx_seq_one_letter_code
_entity_poly.pdbx_strand_id
1 'polypeptide(L)'
;MATISVQTKKFADLEAILSVTGTEQMLIHDGNGVKVITVENLHKGLQTDIDSVRNVLADGAAAHNCIYRGKNLGTSVTAEQYAAISSGKFTDLYIGDYWVIKGVTYRIAAFDYYYNCGDTNFTKHHVVIVPDTSLYKAQMNTSNVTTGVYTGSAM
;
A
#
# COMPACT_ATOMS: atom_id res chain seq x y z
N MET A 1 32.68 45.03 -33.22
CA MET A 1 31.71 44.59 -32.18
C MET A 1 30.51 44.00 -32.88
N ALA A 2 30.17 42.75 -32.59
CA ALA A 2 28.99 42.15 -33.19
C ALA A 2 27.75 42.61 -32.37
N THR A 3 26.79 43.22 -33.04
CA THR A 3 25.55 43.68 -32.43
C THR A 3 24.63 42.46 -32.32
N ILE A 4 24.35 42.01 -31.09
CA ILE A 4 23.37 40.96 -30.84
C ILE A 4 21.98 41.62 -30.87
N SER A 5 21.20 41.36 -31.91
CA SER A 5 19.79 41.76 -31.98
C SER A 5 18.93 40.74 -31.27
N VAL A 6 18.39 41.10 -30.12
CA VAL A 6 17.40 40.27 -29.42
C VAL A 6 16.02 40.62 -29.95
N GLN A 7 15.40 39.71 -30.69
CA GLN A 7 14.01 39.85 -31.09
C GLN A 7 13.10 39.44 -29.93
N THR A 8 12.41 40.41 -29.36
CA THR A 8 11.36 40.13 -28.35
C THR A 8 10.04 39.84 -29.04
N LYS A 9 9.56 38.60 -28.97
CA LYS A 9 8.17 38.26 -29.34
C LYS A 9 7.24 38.54 -28.15
N LYS A 10 6.06 39.06 -28.40
CA LYS A 10 5.01 39.16 -27.38
C LYS A 10 4.42 37.76 -27.13
N PHE A 11 3.92 37.52 -25.93
CA PHE A 11 3.28 36.24 -25.60
C PHE A 11 2.12 35.87 -26.55
N ALA A 12 1.43 36.90 -27.09
CA ALA A 12 0.34 36.69 -28.06
C ALA A 12 0.81 36.18 -29.42
N ASP A 13 2.11 36.33 -29.73
CA ASP A 13 2.69 35.94 -31.01
C ASP A 13 3.38 34.56 -30.96
N LEU A 14 3.26 33.86 -29.85
CA LEU A 14 3.77 32.50 -29.68
C LEU A 14 2.75 31.49 -30.18
N GLU A 15 3.18 30.61 -31.06
CA GLU A 15 2.36 29.48 -31.49
C GLU A 15 2.09 28.53 -30.31
N ALA A 16 0.85 28.04 -30.23
CA ALA A 16 0.53 27.04 -29.23
C ALA A 16 1.26 25.73 -29.48
N ILE A 17 1.95 25.21 -28.49
CA ILE A 17 2.58 23.89 -28.59
C ILE A 17 1.46 22.84 -28.43
N LEU A 18 1.13 22.15 -29.51
CA LEU A 18 0.08 21.13 -29.56
C LEU A 18 0.56 19.76 -29.03
N SER A 19 1.87 19.54 -29.02
CA SER A 19 2.48 18.33 -28.48
C SER A 19 3.83 18.65 -27.84
N VAL A 20 4.16 17.95 -26.77
CA VAL A 20 5.41 18.09 -26.03
C VAL A 20 6.24 16.82 -26.26
N THR A 21 7.43 16.99 -26.82
CA THR A 21 8.35 15.88 -27.11
C THR A 21 9.27 15.55 -25.93
N GLY A 22 9.33 16.40 -24.92
CA GLY A 22 10.18 16.26 -23.76
C GLY A 22 11.52 16.99 -23.87
N THR A 23 11.91 17.41 -25.08
CA THR A 23 13.18 18.15 -25.35
C THR A 23 13.05 19.65 -25.20
N GLU A 24 11.83 20.16 -25.11
CA GLU A 24 11.54 21.58 -24.92
C GLU A 24 12.17 22.10 -23.63
N GLN A 25 12.68 23.32 -23.69
CA GLN A 25 13.34 23.94 -22.55
C GLN A 25 12.49 25.07 -21.97
N MET A 26 12.42 25.10 -20.66
CA MET A 26 11.77 26.17 -19.90
C MET A 26 12.82 26.94 -19.10
N LEU A 27 12.65 28.26 -19.03
CA LEU A 27 13.43 29.11 -18.14
C LEU A 27 12.70 29.20 -16.80
N ILE A 28 13.39 28.84 -15.72
CA ILE A 28 12.88 29.00 -14.36
C ILE A 28 13.80 29.90 -13.55
N HIS A 29 13.23 30.66 -12.63
CA HIS A 29 13.97 31.47 -11.68
C HIS A 29 13.80 30.88 -10.28
N ASP A 30 14.91 30.41 -9.67
CA ASP A 30 14.90 29.73 -8.37
C ASP A 30 15.34 30.62 -7.19
N GLY A 31 15.33 31.93 -7.37
CA GLY A 31 15.81 32.89 -6.38
C GLY A 31 17.32 33.19 -6.48
N ASN A 32 18.11 32.28 -7.09
CA ASN A 32 19.56 32.41 -7.28
C ASN A 32 19.96 32.73 -8.72
N GLY A 33 18.97 32.80 -9.60
CA GLY A 33 19.19 33.11 -11.02
C GLY A 33 18.26 32.35 -11.95
N VAL A 34 18.44 32.60 -13.24
CA VAL A 34 17.68 31.94 -14.31
C VAL A 34 18.37 30.62 -14.67
N LYS A 35 17.61 29.54 -14.62
CA LYS A 35 18.05 28.18 -15.01
C LYS A 35 17.20 27.64 -16.14
N VAL A 36 17.72 26.68 -16.86
CA VAL A 36 17.02 25.96 -17.91
C VAL A 36 16.67 24.58 -17.37
N ILE A 37 15.41 24.20 -17.50
CA ILE A 37 14.96 22.84 -17.28
C ILE A 37 14.29 22.31 -18.53
N THR A 38 14.53 21.06 -18.88
CA THR A 38 13.78 20.41 -19.95
C THR A 38 12.42 19.95 -19.40
N VAL A 39 11.42 19.95 -20.25
CA VAL A 39 10.08 19.42 -19.90
C VAL A 39 10.18 17.95 -19.48
N GLU A 40 11.06 17.18 -20.11
CA GLU A 40 11.34 15.80 -19.71
C GLU A 40 11.82 15.69 -18.25
N ASN A 41 12.77 16.52 -17.83
CA ASN A 41 13.29 16.50 -16.46
C ASN A 41 12.25 16.95 -15.43
N LEU A 42 11.41 17.93 -15.79
CA LEU A 42 10.28 18.34 -14.95
C LEU A 42 9.26 17.18 -14.80
N HIS A 43 8.90 16.56 -15.92
CA HIS A 43 7.96 15.43 -15.93
C HIS A 43 8.50 14.23 -15.16
N LYS A 44 9.80 13.92 -15.31
CA LYS A 44 10.44 12.80 -14.60
C LYS A 44 10.43 12.99 -13.08
N GLY A 45 10.63 14.21 -12.60
CA GLY A 45 10.49 14.52 -11.16
C GLY A 45 9.07 14.28 -10.67
N LEU A 46 8.08 14.84 -11.34
CA LEU A 46 6.66 14.64 -11.00
C LEU A 46 6.22 13.16 -11.10
N GLN A 47 6.69 12.45 -12.12
CA GLN A 47 6.39 11.03 -12.30
C GLN A 47 6.96 10.19 -11.15
N THR A 48 8.15 10.50 -10.67
CA THR A 48 8.76 9.82 -9.51
C THR A 48 7.92 10.02 -8.25
N ASP A 49 7.41 11.23 -8.01
CA ASP A 49 6.54 11.53 -6.87
C ASP A 49 5.19 10.81 -6.99
N ILE A 50 4.59 10.81 -8.19
CA ILE A 50 3.34 10.10 -8.48
C ILE A 50 3.52 8.59 -8.25
N ASP A 51 4.61 8.00 -8.73
CA ASP A 51 4.87 6.57 -8.59
C ASP A 51 5.15 6.20 -7.13
N SER A 52 5.80 7.09 -6.37
CA SER A 52 5.99 6.92 -4.92
C SER A 52 4.66 6.89 -4.17
N VAL A 53 3.77 7.85 -4.43
CA VAL A 53 2.42 7.90 -3.83
C VAL A 53 1.60 6.68 -4.27
N ARG A 54 1.65 6.32 -5.55
CA ARG A 54 0.94 5.15 -6.09
C ARG A 54 1.40 3.86 -5.43
N ASN A 55 2.71 3.67 -5.23
CA ASN A 55 3.27 2.49 -4.57
C ASN A 55 2.79 2.38 -3.12
N VAL A 56 2.75 3.50 -2.38
CA VAL A 56 2.22 3.51 -1.01
C VAL A 56 0.73 3.18 -0.97
N LEU A 57 -0.06 3.68 -1.92
CA LEU A 57 -1.51 3.46 -1.97
C LEU A 57 -1.90 2.11 -2.56
N ALA A 58 -1.14 1.60 -3.55
CA ALA A 58 -1.51 0.38 -4.27
C ALA A 58 -1.00 -0.91 -3.60
N ASP A 59 0.14 -0.86 -2.92
CA ASP A 59 0.84 -2.05 -2.43
C ASP A 59 1.00 -2.08 -0.91
N GLY A 60 0.54 -1.06 -0.19
CA GLY A 60 0.67 -1.01 1.27
C GLY A 60 -0.53 -1.59 2.02
N ALA A 61 -0.32 -1.99 3.28
CA ALA A 61 -1.37 -2.53 4.15
C ALA A 61 -2.64 -1.66 4.19
N ALA A 62 -2.49 -0.33 4.14
CA ALA A 62 -3.63 0.60 4.15
C ALA A 62 -4.58 0.38 2.98
N ALA A 63 -4.05 0.24 1.75
CA ALA A 63 -4.87 0.00 0.55
C ALA A 63 -5.55 -1.38 0.61
N HIS A 64 -4.79 -2.41 1.00
CA HIS A 64 -5.31 -3.77 1.07
C HIS A 64 -6.35 -3.95 2.19
N ASN A 65 -6.28 -3.18 3.27
CA ASN A 65 -7.29 -3.16 4.34
C ASN A 65 -8.61 -2.47 3.92
N CYS A 66 -8.62 -1.69 2.85
CA CYS A 66 -9.82 -0.96 2.39
C CYS A 66 -10.65 -1.73 1.36
N ILE A 67 -10.16 -2.84 0.82
CA ILE A 67 -10.80 -3.58 -0.27
C ILE A 67 -11.21 -4.97 0.20
N TYR A 68 -12.52 -5.25 0.18
CA TYR A 68 -13.06 -6.59 0.42
C TYR A 68 -13.23 -7.34 -0.90
N ARG A 69 -12.65 -8.55 -1.02
CA ARG A 69 -12.75 -9.37 -2.24
C ARG A 69 -13.38 -10.75 -2.01
N GLY A 70 -12.91 -11.50 -1.02
CA GLY A 70 -13.48 -12.83 -0.70
C GLY A 70 -13.08 -13.95 -1.67
N LYS A 71 -11.89 -13.89 -2.28
CA LYS A 71 -11.36 -14.90 -3.21
C LYS A 71 -10.82 -16.11 -2.44
N ASN A 72 -11.06 -17.30 -2.97
CA ASN A 72 -10.38 -18.51 -2.48
C ASN A 72 -8.93 -18.53 -2.96
N LEU A 73 -7.99 -18.56 -2.03
CA LEU A 73 -6.54 -18.56 -2.28
C LEU A 73 -5.94 -19.96 -2.31
N GLY A 74 -6.74 -21.01 -2.10
CA GLY A 74 -6.30 -22.41 -2.12
C GLY A 74 -6.31 -23.09 -0.75
N THR A 75 -5.57 -24.19 -0.64
CA THR A 75 -5.52 -25.03 0.56
C THR A 75 -4.26 -24.85 1.39
N SER A 76 -3.35 -24.00 0.93
CA SER A 76 -2.10 -23.65 1.63
C SER A 76 -1.63 -22.27 1.15
N VAL A 77 -0.83 -21.60 1.97
CA VAL A 77 -0.16 -20.36 1.57
C VAL A 77 1.00 -20.71 0.63
N THR A 78 1.07 -20.10 -0.55
CA THR A 78 2.14 -20.35 -1.54
C THR A 78 3.41 -19.54 -1.21
N ALA A 79 4.52 -19.90 -1.85
CA ALA A 79 5.79 -19.19 -1.69
C ALA A 79 5.68 -17.72 -2.16
N GLU A 80 4.92 -17.48 -3.25
CA GLU A 80 4.66 -16.14 -3.78
C GLU A 80 3.82 -15.31 -2.81
N GLN A 81 2.80 -15.91 -2.18
CA GLN A 81 1.99 -15.25 -1.16
C GLN A 81 2.83 -14.91 0.08
N TYR A 82 3.70 -15.82 0.53
CA TYR A 82 4.64 -15.53 1.62
C TYR A 82 5.60 -14.38 1.27
N ALA A 83 6.12 -14.35 0.04
CA ALA A 83 6.98 -13.26 -0.43
C ALA A 83 6.22 -11.92 -0.47
N ALA A 84 4.98 -11.92 -0.96
CA ALA A 84 4.11 -10.73 -0.97
C ALA A 84 3.84 -10.20 0.45
N ILE A 85 3.55 -11.08 1.40
CA ILE A 85 3.35 -10.72 2.81
C ILE A 85 4.65 -10.17 3.40
N SER A 86 5.76 -10.89 3.26
CA SER A 86 7.04 -10.52 3.85
C SER A 86 7.60 -9.19 3.34
N SER A 87 7.28 -8.84 2.08
CA SER A 87 7.68 -7.56 1.48
C SER A 87 6.81 -6.38 1.90
N GLY A 88 5.67 -6.61 2.56
CA GLY A 88 4.68 -5.58 2.89
C GLY A 88 3.90 -5.04 1.71
N LYS A 89 4.01 -5.68 0.53
CA LYS A 89 3.27 -5.29 -0.68
C LYS A 89 1.89 -5.93 -0.77
N PHE A 90 1.71 -7.10 -0.17
CA PHE A 90 0.46 -7.87 -0.15
C PHE A 90 -0.18 -8.12 -1.52
N THR A 91 0.64 -8.18 -2.56
CA THR A 91 0.20 -8.32 -3.96
C THR A 91 -0.82 -9.46 -4.11
N ASP A 92 -1.96 -9.15 -4.73
CA ASP A 92 -3.11 -10.06 -4.93
C ASP A 92 -3.67 -10.72 -3.65
N LEU A 93 -3.56 -10.02 -2.50
CA LEU A 93 -4.19 -10.39 -1.24
C LEU A 93 -5.08 -9.23 -0.76
N TYR A 94 -6.33 -9.52 -0.35
CA TYR A 94 -7.30 -8.50 0.08
C TYR A 94 -8.11 -8.99 1.28
N ILE A 95 -8.76 -8.07 1.98
CA ILE A 95 -9.67 -8.44 3.08
C ILE A 95 -10.75 -9.39 2.57
N GLY A 96 -11.05 -10.40 3.37
CA GLY A 96 -12.06 -11.41 3.06
C GLY A 96 -11.55 -12.56 2.20
N ASP A 97 -10.40 -12.45 1.53
CA ASP A 97 -9.77 -13.59 0.87
C ASP A 97 -9.45 -14.69 1.89
N TYR A 98 -9.47 -15.94 1.46
CA TYR A 98 -9.38 -17.04 2.40
C TYR A 98 -8.63 -18.25 1.86
N TRP A 99 -8.04 -18.99 2.77
CA TRP A 99 -7.51 -20.35 2.54
C TRP A 99 -8.41 -21.37 3.23
N VAL A 100 -8.52 -22.56 2.62
CA VAL A 100 -9.19 -23.72 3.24
C VAL A 100 -8.11 -24.70 3.69
N ILE A 101 -7.62 -24.53 4.92
CA ILE A 101 -6.51 -25.34 5.45
C ILE A 101 -7.11 -26.44 6.32
N LYS A 102 -6.86 -27.71 5.96
CA LYS A 102 -7.39 -28.89 6.67
C LYS A 102 -8.91 -28.84 6.88
N GLY A 103 -9.65 -28.32 5.90
CA GLY A 103 -11.11 -28.22 5.95
C GLY A 103 -11.64 -27.02 6.74
N VAL A 104 -10.79 -26.19 7.31
CA VAL A 104 -11.18 -24.94 8.00
C VAL A 104 -10.90 -23.76 7.09
N THR A 105 -11.90 -22.88 6.92
CA THR A 105 -11.75 -21.63 6.18
C THR A 105 -11.14 -20.57 7.08
N TYR A 106 -9.95 -20.07 6.72
CA TYR A 106 -9.27 -18.96 7.38
C TYR A 106 -9.31 -17.75 6.48
N ARG A 107 -9.98 -16.70 6.94
CA ARG A 107 -10.20 -15.47 6.17
C ARG A 107 -9.26 -14.37 6.62
N ILE A 108 -8.73 -13.61 5.66
CA ILE A 108 -7.93 -12.42 5.92
C ILE A 108 -8.82 -11.36 6.57
N ALA A 109 -8.47 -10.97 7.78
CA ALA A 109 -9.16 -9.96 8.56
C ALA A 109 -8.42 -8.62 8.60
N ALA A 110 -7.10 -8.63 8.52
CA ALA A 110 -6.30 -7.40 8.49
C ALA A 110 -4.88 -7.66 7.94
N PHE A 111 -4.28 -6.60 7.42
CA PHE A 111 -2.87 -6.51 7.05
C PHE A 111 -2.14 -5.59 8.03
N ASP A 112 -0.99 -6.01 8.53
CA ASP A 112 -0.11 -5.23 9.42
C ASP A 112 -0.79 -4.68 10.69
N TYR A 113 -1.83 -5.35 11.18
CA TYR A 113 -2.61 -4.88 12.33
C TYR A 113 -1.75 -4.63 13.58
N TYR A 114 -0.73 -5.47 13.80
CA TYR A 114 0.18 -5.35 14.94
C TYR A 114 1.52 -4.71 14.57
N TYR A 115 1.68 -4.16 13.37
CA TYR A 115 2.93 -3.58 12.92
C TYR A 115 3.28 -2.35 13.75
N ASN A 116 4.46 -2.36 14.37
CA ASN A 116 4.93 -1.35 15.33
C ASN A 116 3.99 -1.11 16.53
N CYS A 117 3.21 -2.12 16.92
CA CYS A 117 2.29 -2.04 18.06
C CYS A 117 2.69 -3.06 19.14
N GLY A 118 2.25 -2.79 20.39
CA GLY A 118 2.43 -3.66 21.55
C GLY A 118 3.66 -3.36 22.39
N ASP A 119 3.82 -4.09 23.48
CA ASP A 119 4.92 -3.94 24.45
C ASP A 119 6.29 -4.27 23.85
N THR A 120 6.30 -5.14 22.84
CA THR A 120 7.45 -5.42 21.98
C THR A 120 7.07 -5.08 20.55
N ASN A 121 7.78 -4.11 19.95
CA ASN A 121 7.50 -3.68 18.57
C ASN A 121 7.61 -4.85 17.60
N PHE A 122 6.45 -5.23 17.03
CA PHE A 122 6.38 -6.22 15.98
C PHE A 122 6.68 -5.55 14.64
N THR A 123 7.88 -5.78 14.10
CA THR A 123 8.40 -5.08 12.91
C THR A 123 8.32 -5.90 11.62
N LYS A 124 7.67 -7.05 11.65
CA LYS A 124 7.50 -7.91 10.46
C LYS A 124 6.13 -7.66 9.84
N HIS A 125 6.11 -7.54 8.52
CA HIS A 125 4.86 -7.51 7.78
C HIS A 125 4.10 -8.83 7.95
N HIS A 126 2.78 -8.74 8.13
CA HIS A 126 1.96 -9.91 8.47
C HIS A 126 0.52 -9.75 8.02
N VAL A 127 -0.16 -10.89 7.99
CA VAL A 127 -1.60 -10.99 7.73
C VAL A 127 -2.25 -11.58 8.96
N VAL A 128 -3.33 -10.97 9.43
CA VAL A 128 -4.20 -11.54 10.47
C VAL A 128 -5.28 -12.36 9.80
N ILE A 129 -5.38 -13.62 10.15
CA ILE A 129 -6.41 -14.52 9.65
C ILE A 129 -7.34 -14.96 10.77
N VAL A 130 -8.61 -15.13 10.45
CA VAL A 130 -9.66 -15.56 11.40
C VAL A 130 -10.39 -16.74 10.79
N PRO A 131 -10.65 -17.83 11.56
CA PRO A 131 -11.46 -18.92 11.08
C PRO A 131 -12.94 -18.49 11.00
N ASP A 132 -13.63 -18.90 9.92
CA ASP A 132 -15.06 -18.60 9.73
C ASP A 132 -15.96 -19.31 10.77
N THR A 133 -15.44 -20.40 11.37
CA THR A 133 -16.15 -21.18 12.37
C THR A 133 -15.27 -21.40 13.58
N SER A 134 -15.86 -21.56 14.73
CA SER A 134 -15.17 -21.92 15.97
C SER A 134 -14.33 -23.19 15.78
N LEU A 135 -13.03 -23.12 16.10
CA LEU A 135 -12.10 -24.25 15.95
C LEU A 135 -12.39 -25.37 16.94
N TYR A 136 -12.87 -25.04 18.12
CA TYR A 136 -13.24 -25.96 19.17
C TYR A 136 -14.23 -25.30 20.13
N LYS A 137 -14.92 -26.12 20.90
CA LYS A 137 -15.73 -25.67 22.02
C LYS A 137 -14.97 -25.93 23.30
N ALA A 138 -14.72 -24.89 24.07
CA ALA A 138 -14.11 -25.00 25.38
C ALA A 138 -15.05 -24.49 26.45
N GLN A 139 -15.01 -25.13 27.60
CA GLN A 139 -15.73 -24.68 28.77
C GLN A 139 -14.94 -23.53 29.41
N MET A 140 -15.59 -22.39 29.65
CA MET A 140 -14.92 -21.22 30.25
C MET A 140 -14.56 -21.46 31.74
N ASN A 141 -15.25 -22.35 32.40
CA ASN A 141 -15.01 -22.73 33.80
C ASN A 141 -14.64 -24.20 33.90
N THR A 142 -13.86 -24.56 34.89
CA THR A 142 -13.44 -25.95 35.15
C THR A 142 -14.59 -26.90 35.50
N SER A 143 -15.76 -26.37 35.87
CA SER A 143 -16.97 -27.11 36.09
C SER A 143 -18.20 -26.36 35.60
N ASN A 144 -19.21 -27.08 35.12
CA ASN A 144 -20.49 -26.51 34.73
C ASN A 144 -21.30 -26.22 36.01
N VAL A 145 -21.11 -25.01 36.57
CA VAL A 145 -21.77 -24.60 37.80
C VAL A 145 -22.94 -23.71 37.47
N THR A 146 -24.16 -24.20 37.71
CA THR A 146 -25.40 -23.45 37.55
C THR A 146 -25.73 -22.54 38.74
N THR A 147 -24.95 -22.58 39.82
CA THR A 147 -25.21 -21.91 41.12
C THR A 147 -24.36 -20.68 41.40
N GLY A 148 -23.75 -20.06 40.40
CA GLY A 148 -23.13 -18.71 40.53
C GLY A 148 -21.77 -18.65 41.21
N VAL A 149 -21.14 -19.75 41.59
CA VAL A 149 -19.76 -19.78 42.08
C VAL A 149 -18.84 -20.15 40.92
N TYR A 150 -18.14 -19.16 40.34
CA TYR A 150 -17.19 -19.36 39.26
C TYR A 150 -15.81 -19.63 39.84
N THR A 151 -15.31 -20.83 39.68
CA THR A 151 -13.91 -21.16 40.02
C THR A 151 -13.04 -21.15 38.79
N GLY A 152 -12.49 -20.02 38.50
CA GLY A 152 -11.42 -19.84 37.51
C GLY A 152 -11.78 -20.07 36.06
N SER A 153 -11.36 -19.16 35.21
CA SER A 153 -11.38 -19.30 33.78
C SER A 153 -10.13 -20.08 33.33
N ALA A 154 -10.32 -21.16 32.58
CA ALA A 154 -9.23 -21.83 31.85
C ALA A 154 -9.02 -21.13 30.52
N MET A 155 -8.45 -19.93 30.54
CA MET A 155 -7.85 -19.29 29.34
C MET A 155 -6.35 -19.27 29.49
#